data_a394c473b3011d3bf7d79502156f3631
#
_entry.id   a394c473b3011d3bf7d79502156f3631
#
_cell.length_a   1.000
_cell.length_b   1.000
_cell.length_c   1.000
_cell.angle_alpha   90.00
_cell.angle_beta   90.00
_cell.angle_gamma   90.00
#
_symmetry.space_group_name_H-M   'P 1'
#
loop_
_entity.id
_entity.type
_entity.pdbx_description
1 polymer ?
#
loop_
_entity_poly.entity_id
_entity_poly.type
_entity_poly.pdbx_seq_one_letter_code
_entity_poly.pdbx_strand_id
1 'polypeptide(L)'
;MLIDCGDESIRTTLNKLDITKIVTVLFTHHHRDNVAGITDVADAGTEIGVPESERQYFENVEDFWSDPKHRWHLYNYRPHNLMLAKSVKVAKTYKNGNHMFFGNAKITVKETPGHTDASVSYLIEVDGNRVIFSGDLIYDEGQIWDLYSLQKGDWGTDYHGFLGDRKRLATSLDLLKGESPSLLVPTHGNIISDPFLAIDTLMKRIDLCYDRYLAISALRHYAPDFFPYYADKDDHMPIRSGKKIPSFLRHFGTTWIVISENRQAFVMDCGSTQVIREIEKLQELGEISEITELWVTHYHDDHVDAIPEFQNRFSCYTRTDSIVAQVIESPEAYRIPCISPAVVNVNHRTDDGESWEWNEFKMTAFHFPGQTYYHGGLLVEGQDLKLFFSGDSFTMAGIDDYCSGNRNWLGNNTGFDRCLRLVDELKPSHIFNCHVNCAFDFTDQQIEFMLTNLSEREVLYRKLFPWDHPNYGMDEHWVSCYPYEQRVSSGEQVELKVKFTNHSNAPRIATCQPSLPKLWQTIVTSRSIEIQPNTTDEICFFIDIPKDIQKNKRIVIPVDMSYNGRPLGQFREAIFVT
;
A
#
# COMPACT_ATOMS: atom_id res chain seq x y z
N MET A 1 -12.04 -10.68 31.96
CA MET A 1 -11.22 -10.95 30.78
C MET A 1 -11.66 -10.07 29.63
N LEU A 2 -10.73 -9.60 28.82
CA LEU A 2 -11.00 -8.93 27.54
C LEU A 2 -10.41 -9.75 26.38
N ILE A 3 -10.98 -9.62 25.20
CA ILE A 3 -10.38 -10.06 23.93
C ILE A 3 -10.26 -8.81 23.08
N ASP A 4 -9.03 -8.48 22.72
CA ASP A 4 -8.60 -7.20 22.19
C ASP A 4 -9.00 -6.02 23.11
N CYS A 5 -8.41 -4.88 22.99
CA CYS A 5 -8.71 -3.76 23.88
C CYS A 5 -8.87 -2.40 23.17
N GLY A 6 -8.78 -2.38 21.83
CA GLY A 6 -9.00 -1.17 21.05
C GLY A 6 -8.05 -0.03 21.45
N ASP A 7 -8.62 1.14 21.65
CA ASP A 7 -7.94 2.38 22.01
C ASP A 7 -8.25 2.85 23.46
N GLU A 8 -7.86 4.07 23.80
CA GLU A 8 -8.08 4.67 25.13
C GLU A 8 -9.56 4.75 25.55
N SER A 9 -10.50 4.69 24.61
CA SER A 9 -11.95 4.74 24.88
C SER A 9 -12.46 3.52 25.65
N ILE A 10 -11.69 2.41 25.63
CA ILE A 10 -12.04 1.17 26.33
C ILE A 10 -12.28 1.39 27.83
N ARG A 11 -11.50 2.25 28.49
CA ARG A 11 -11.68 2.56 29.91
C ARG A 11 -13.07 3.16 30.18
N THR A 12 -13.53 4.06 29.32
CA THR A 12 -14.86 4.65 29.42
C THR A 12 -15.96 3.61 29.31
N THR A 13 -15.79 2.65 28.39
CA THR A 13 -16.73 1.54 28.20
C THR A 13 -16.75 0.61 29.40
N LEU A 14 -15.60 0.22 29.95
CA LEU A 14 -15.51 -0.62 31.15
C LEU A 14 -16.16 0.05 32.36
N ASN A 15 -15.97 1.36 32.54
CA ASN A 15 -16.60 2.13 33.62
C ASN A 15 -18.13 2.13 33.51
N LYS A 16 -18.68 2.26 32.29
CA LYS A 16 -20.14 2.15 32.04
C LYS A 16 -20.72 0.78 32.39
N LEU A 17 -19.87 -0.27 32.33
CA LEU A 17 -20.23 -1.65 32.67
C LEU A 17 -19.89 -2.02 34.12
N ASP A 18 -19.47 -1.05 34.95
CA ASP A 18 -19.01 -1.26 36.34
C ASP A 18 -17.85 -2.25 36.46
N ILE A 19 -17.04 -2.40 35.39
CA ILE A 19 -15.86 -3.28 35.37
C ILE A 19 -14.64 -2.46 35.82
N THR A 20 -14.18 -2.72 37.03
CA THR A 20 -13.07 -1.98 37.66
C THR A 20 -11.71 -2.68 37.52
N LYS A 21 -11.69 -3.99 37.25
CA LYS A 21 -10.46 -4.77 37.17
C LYS A 21 -10.48 -5.77 36.03
N ILE A 22 -9.41 -5.76 35.22
CA ILE A 22 -9.15 -6.73 34.18
C ILE A 22 -8.02 -7.65 34.64
N VAL A 23 -8.28 -8.95 34.71
CA VAL A 23 -7.27 -9.94 35.16
C VAL A 23 -6.52 -10.55 33.96
N THR A 24 -7.15 -10.59 32.78
CA THR A 24 -6.53 -11.15 31.57
C THR A 24 -7.00 -10.39 30.35
N VAL A 25 -6.06 -10.08 29.44
CA VAL A 25 -6.32 -9.60 28.09
C VAL A 25 -5.75 -10.61 27.11
N LEU A 26 -6.55 -11.07 26.18
CA LEU A 26 -6.15 -11.93 25.07
C LEU A 26 -6.16 -11.11 23.79
N PHE A 27 -5.12 -11.19 22.99
CA PHE A 27 -5.06 -10.52 21.70
C PHE A 27 -5.23 -11.52 20.56
N THR A 28 -6.03 -11.14 19.55
CA THR A 28 -6.19 -11.93 18.33
C THR A 28 -4.98 -11.77 17.41
N HIS A 29 -4.40 -10.57 17.36
CA HIS A 29 -3.21 -10.21 16.58
C HIS A 29 -2.58 -8.89 17.10
N HIS A 30 -1.45 -8.48 16.51
CA HIS A 30 -0.60 -7.40 17.02
C HIS A 30 -0.94 -5.98 16.54
N HIS A 31 -1.98 -5.77 15.74
CA HIS A 31 -2.25 -4.44 15.19
C HIS A 31 -2.54 -3.41 16.27
N ARG A 32 -2.01 -2.20 16.07
CA ARG A 32 -1.99 -1.12 17.05
C ARG A 32 -3.37 -0.64 17.46
N ASP A 33 -4.31 -0.59 16.54
CA ASP A 33 -5.71 -0.24 16.79
C ASP A 33 -6.42 -1.22 17.73
N ASN A 34 -5.96 -2.48 17.80
CA ASN A 34 -6.47 -3.49 18.73
C ASN A 34 -5.77 -3.46 20.10
N VAL A 35 -4.54 -2.95 20.16
CA VAL A 35 -3.66 -3.10 21.32
C VAL A 35 -3.46 -1.80 22.08
N ALA A 36 -3.65 -0.63 21.46
CA ALA A 36 -3.30 0.67 22.03
C ALA A 36 -3.94 0.93 23.41
N GLY A 37 -5.18 0.50 23.63
CA GLY A 37 -5.89 0.64 24.90
C GLY A 37 -5.31 -0.15 26.07
N ILE A 38 -4.29 -0.99 25.85
CA ILE A 38 -3.70 -1.83 26.91
C ILE A 38 -3.13 -0.99 28.06
N THR A 39 -2.59 0.19 27.76
CA THR A 39 -2.05 1.10 28.78
C THR A 39 -3.09 1.64 29.74
N ASP A 40 -4.35 1.64 29.33
CA ASP A 40 -5.49 2.16 30.09
C ASP A 40 -6.20 1.08 30.91
N VAL A 41 -6.03 -0.19 30.56
CA VAL A 41 -6.74 -1.31 31.18
C VAL A 41 -5.84 -2.24 31.99
N ALA A 42 -4.54 -2.35 31.64
CA ALA A 42 -3.62 -3.23 32.34
C ALA A 42 -3.07 -2.59 33.62
N ASP A 43 -3.02 -3.39 34.68
CA ASP A 43 -2.27 -3.10 35.92
C ASP A 43 -1.17 -4.16 36.11
N ALA A 44 -0.41 -4.06 37.23
CA ALA A 44 0.66 -4.98 37.51
C ALA A 44 0.22 -6.45 37.66
N GLY A 45 -1.08 -6.70 37.82
CA GLY A 45 -1.64 -8.04 38.00
C GLY A 45 -2.38 -8.55 36.73
N THR A 46 -2.43 -7.76 35.69
CA THR A 46 -3.10 -8.15 34.43
C THR A 46 -2.19 -9.07 33.61
N GLU A 47 -2.67 -10.29 33.30
CA GLU A 47 -1.97 -11.22 32.42
C GLU A 47 -2.30 -10.89 30.96
N ILE A 48 -1.27 -10.67 30.13
CA ILE A 48 -1.39 -10.41 28.70
C ILE A 48 -1.02 -11.68 27.94
N GLY A 49 -1.98 -12.19 27.16
CA GLY A 49 -1.85 -13.38 26.33
C GLY A 49 -1.91 -13.07 24.85
N VAL A 50 -0.97 -13.58 24.07
CA VAL A 50 -0.83 -13.29 22.64
C VAL A 50 -0.63 -14.58 21.82
N PRO A 51 -0.89 -14.57 20.52
CA PRO A 51 -0.49 -15.66 19.62
C PRO A 51 1.03 -15.87 19.71
N GLU A 52 1.49 -17.12 19.85
CA GLU A 52 2.92 -17.40 20.03
C GLU A 52 3.75 -16.87 18.85
N SER A 53 3.28 -17.08 17.64
CA SER A 53 4.00 -16.65 16.42
C SER A 53 4.04 -15.13 16.24
N GLU A 54 3.20 -14.37 16.95
CA GLU A 54 3.21 -12.90 16.91
C GLU A 54 3.91 -12.27 18.12
N ARG A 55 4.38 -13.05 19.09
CA ARG A 55 4.99 -12.55 20.32
C ARG A 55 6.05 -11.47 20.08
N GLN A 56 6.90 -11.66 19.06
CA GLN A 56 7.96 -10.71 18.73
C GLN A 56 7.43 -9.31 18.39
N TYR A 57 6.24 -9.21 17.79
CA TYR A 57 5.60 -7.94 17.42
C TYR A 57 4.99 -7.21 18.63
N PHE A 58 4.85 -7.90 19.77
CA PHE A 58 4.50 -7.28 21.04
C PHE A 58 5.72 -6.87 21.85
N GLU A 59 6.77 -7.70 21.90
CA GLU A 59 7.91 -7.51 22.82
C GLU A 59 9.13 -6.82 22.21
N ASN A 60 9.34 -6.90 20.88
CA ASN A 60 10.52 -6.38 20.18
C ASN A 60 10.19 -5.24 19.22
N VAL A 61 9.31 -4.32 19.64
CA VAL A 61 8.78 -3.25 18.80
C VAL A 61 9.86 -2.26 18.40
N GLU A 62 10.77 -1.93 19.30
CA GLU A 62 11.87 -1.00 19.05
C GLU A 62 12.86 -1.57 18.01
N ASP A 63 13.09 -2.88 18.03
CA ASP A 63 13.94 -3.55 17.04
C ASP A 63 13.30 -3.51 15.64
N PHE A 64 11.98 -3.74 15.56
CA PHE A 64 11.23 -3.61 14.33
C PHE A 64 11.41 -2.23 13.69
N TRP A 65 11.18 -1.16 14.45
CA TRP A 65 11.27 0.20 13.93
C TRP A 65 12.69 0.65 13.60
N SER A 66 13.69 -0.01 14.17
CA SER A 66 15.11 0.27 13.92
C SER A 66 15.68 -0.46 12.72
N ASP A 67 15.01 -1.50 12.23
CA ASP A 67 15.48 -2.32 11.11
C ASP A 67 15.14 -1.64 9.75
N PRO A 68 16.14 -1.26 8.94
CA PRO A 68 15.93 -0.60 7.64
C PRO A 68 15.06 -1.39 6.66
N LYS A 69 15.00 -2.72 6.78
CA LYS A 69 14.15 -3.57 5.92
C LYS A 69 12.65 -3.30 6.07
N HIS A 70 12.22 -2.69 7.18
CA HIS A 70 10.84 -2.28 7.40
C HIS A 70 10.58 -0.83 6.95
N ARG A 71 11.58 -0.20 6.31
CA ARG A 71 11.53 1.20 5.89
C ARG A 71 11.74 1.39 4.40
N TRP A 72 12.66 0.66 3.79
CA TRP A 72 13.12 0.86 2.41
C TRP A 72 13.00 -0.43 1.60
N HIS A 73 12.87 -0.32 0.27
CA HIS A 73 12.79 -1.45 -0.66
C HIS A 73 11.67 -2.44 -0.30
N LEU A 74 10.47 -1.90 -0.01
CA LEU A 74 9.33 -2.68 0.47
C LEU A 74 8.59 -3.35 -0.68
N TYR A 75 9.02 -4.57 -1.10
CA TYR A 75 8.39 -5.31 -2.20
C TYR A 75 7.18 -6.13 -1.76
N ASN A 76 7.39 -7.09 -0.89
CA ASN A 76 6.32 -7.91 -0.35
C ASN A 76 5.65 -7.14 0.79
N TYR A 77 4.94 -6.11 0.41
CA TYR A 77 4.34 -5.22 1.36
C TYR A 77 3.26 -5.95 2.12
N ARG A 78 3.54 -6.20 3.36
CA ARG A 78 2.60 -6.88 4.21
C ARG A 78 2.37 -6.10 5.49
N PRO A 79 1.18 -6.31 6.08
CA PRO A 79 0.65 -5.55 7.17
C PRO A 79 1.43 -5.61 8.48
N HIS A 80 2.58 -5.00 8.51
CA HIS A 80 3.16 -4.44 9.72
C HIS A 80 2.95 -2.93 9.78
N ASN A 81 2.00 -2.44 9.02
CA ASN A 81 1.58 -1.05 8.94
C ASN A 81 1.06 -0.52 10.24
N LEU A 82 0.23 -1.33 10.91
CA LEU A 82 -0.32 -1.05 12.22
C LEU A 82 0.55 -1.62 13.34
N MET A 83 1.86 -1.71 13.10
CA MET A 83 2.81 -2.17 14.11
C MET A 83 2.75 -1.30 15.35
N LEU A 84 2.84 -1.91 16.52
CA LEU A 84 2.82 -1.21 17.80
C LEU A 84 3.87 -0.10 17.86
N ALA A 85 3.56 0.97 18.58
CA ALA A 85 4.51 2.06 18.81
C ALA A 85 5.49 1.77 19.98
N LYS A 86 5.10 0.88 20.88
CA LYS A 86 5.89 0.52 22.08
C LYS A 86 5.69 -0.94 22.40
N SER A 87 6.74 -1.56 22.96
CA SER A 87 6.70 -2.94 23.42
C SER A 87 5.69 -3.14 24.57
N VAL A 88 5.03 -4.29 24.54
CA VAL A 88 4.07 -4.74 25.57
C VAL A 88 4.61 -6.01 26.20
N LYS A 89 4.65 -6.04 27.52
CA LYS A 89 5.14 -7.22 28.26
C LYS A 89 4.13 -8.37 28.16
N VAL A 90 4.51 -9.44 27.48
CA VAL A 90 3.70 -10.65 27.31
C VAL A 90 3.86 -11.56 28.52
N ALA A 91 2.73 -11.99 29.12
CA ALA A 91 2.72 -12.95 30.22
C ALA A 91 2.61 -14.40 29.73
N LYS A 92 1.82 -14.63 28.66
CA LYS A 92 1.55 -15.97 28.11
C LYS A 92 1.48 -15.93 26.58
N THR A 93 1.85 -17.02 25.94
CA THR A 93 1.63 -17.26 24.52
C THR A 93 0.72 -18.45 24.30
N TYR A 94 -0.01 -18.43 23.21
CA TYR A 94 -0.97 -19.46 22.86
C TYR A 94 -0.77 -19.97 21.44
N LYS A 95 -0.91 -21.30 21.28
CA LYS A 95 -0.89 -22.03 20.01
C LYS A 95 -2.27 -22.57 19.65
N ASN A 96 -2.41 -23.00 18.43
CA ASN A 96 -3.57 -23.72 17.97
C ASN A 96 -3.92 -24.88 18.91
N GLY A 97 -5.22 -25.01 19.27
CA GLY A 97 -5.71 -26.05 20.15
C GLY A 97 -5.47 -25.83 21.65
N ASN A 98 -4.70 -24.80 22.05
CA ASN A 98 -4.63 -24.46 23.48
C ASN A 98 -6.02 -24.09 23.99
N HIS A 99 -6.31 -24.49 25.23
CA HIS A 99 -7.57 -24.14 25.87
C HIS A 99 -7.35 -23.61 27.29
N MET A 100 -8.24 -22.78 27.73
CA MET A 100 -8.28 -22.21 29.08
C MET A 100 -9.74 -22.09 29.55
N PHE A 101 -9.91 -21.93 30.84
CA PHE A 101 -11.21 -21.73 31.46
C PHE A 101 -11.27 -20.36 32.14
N PHE A 102 -12.37 -19.67 31.94
CA PHE A 102 -12.69 -18.43 32.62
C PHE A 102 -14.13 -18.53 33.18
N GLY A 103 -14.25 -18.80 34.48
CA GLY A 103 -15.54 -19.23 35.07
C GLY A 103 -15.99 -20.56 34.46
N ASN A 104 -17.21 -20.60 33.94
CA ASN A 104 -17.78 -21.75 33.23
C ASN A 104 -17.50 -21.74 31.71
N ALA A 105 -16.88 -20.69 31.19
CA ALA A 105 -16.54 -20.60 29.78
C ALA A 105 -15.24 -21.37 29.49
N LYS A 106 -15.28 -22.25 28.49
CA LYS A 106 -14.10 -22.86 27.89
C LYS A 106 -13.70 -22.06 26.67
N ILE A 107 -12.45 -21.62 26.60
CA ILE A 107 -11.89 -20.85 25.48
C ILE A 107 -10.87 -21.71 24.77
N THR A 108 -11.03 -21.91 23.47
CA THR A 108 -10.10 -22.66 22.63
C THR A 108 -9.50 -21.72 21.58
N VAL A 109 -8.17 -21.75 21.46
CA VAL A 109 -7.42 -20.97 20.48
C VAL A 109 -7.42 -21.68 19.13
N LYS A 110 -7.74 -20.98 18.06
CA LYS A 110 -7.68 -21.45 16.68
C LYS A 110 -6.72 -20.55 15.90
N GLU A 111 -5.69 -21.11 15.31
CA GLU A 111 -4.86 -20.34 14.36
C GLU A 111 -5.66 -20.06 13.10
N THR A 112 -5.79 -18.79 12.78
CA THR A 112 -6.60 -18.28 11.67
C THR A 112 -5.84 -17.18 10.92
N PRO A 113 -4.73 -17.54 10.23
CA PRO A 113 -3.99 -16.59 9.41
C PRO A 113 -4.83 -16.11 8.22
N GLY A 114 -4.52 -14.91 7.75
CA GLY A 114 -5.20 -14.27 6.61
C GLY A 114 -5.10 -12.75 6.73
N HIS A 115 -5.65 -12.18 7.80
CA HIS A 115 -5.48 -10.76 8.11
C HIS A 115 -4.03 -10.44 8.53
N THR A 116 -3.47 -11.24 9.44
CA THR A 116 -2.01 -11.29 9.70
C THR A 116 -1.47 -12.70 9.45
N ASP A 117 -0.14 -12.85 9.47
CA ASP A 117 0.51 -14.16 9.24
C ASP A 117 0.17 -15.20 10.29
N ALA A 118 -0.18 -14.77 11.50
CA ALA A 118 -0.33 -15.65 12.64
C ALA A 118 -1.46 -15.23 13.60
N SER A 119 -2.45 -14.49 13.07
CA SER A 119 -3.66 -14.17 13.84
C SER A 119 -4.36 -15.42 14.33
N VAL A 120 -5.05 -15.28 15.46
CA VAL A 120 -5.85 -16.36 16.07
C VAL A 120 -7.29 -15.90 16.25
N SER A 121 -8.20 -16.87 16.27
CA SER A 121 -9.56 -16.70 16.74
C SER A 121 -9.77 -17.42 18.06
N TYR A 122 -10.65 -16.92 18.91
CA TYR A 122 -11.00 -17.54 20.18
C TYR A 122 -12.41 -18.11 20.12
N LEU A 123 -12.50 -19.46 20.13
CA LEU A 123 -13.79 -20.15 20.27
C LEU A 123 -14.15 -20.22 21.76
N ILE A 124 -15.27 -19.64 22.13
CA ILE A 124 -15.82 -19.64 23.48
C ILE A 124 -17.04 -20.54 23.53
N GLU A 125 -16.96 -21.56 24.40
CA GLU A 125 -18.05 -22.48 24.69
C GLU A 125 -18.58 -22.15 26.10
N VAL A 126 -19.81 -21.67 26.18
CA VAL A 126 -20.45 -21.28 27.44
C VAL A 126 -21.99 -21.47 27.34
N ASP A 127 -22.59 -22.14 28.34
CA ASP A 127 -24.03 -22.34 28.45
C ASP A 127 -24.68 -22.92 27.18
N GLY A 128 -23.95 -23.83 26.49
CA GLY A 128 -24.40 -24.48 25.26
C GLY A 128 -24.24 -23.63 24.00
N ASN A 129 -23.76 -22.39 24.11
CA ASN A 129 -23.49 -21.52 22.97
C ASN A 129 -22.04 -21.65 22.53
N ARG A 130 -21.80 -21.45 21.23
CA ARG A 130 -20.47 -21.39 20.61
C ARG A 130 -20.30 -20.05 19.93
N VAL A 131 -19.47 -19.18 20.50
CA VAL A 131 -19.19 -17.84 20.00
C VAL A 131 -17.71 -17.77 19.60
N ILE A 132 -17.42 -17.24 18.43
CA ILE A 132 -16.04 -17.06 17.98
C ILE A 132 -15.72 -15.58 17.89
N PHE A 133 -14.65 -15.16 18.59
CA PHE A 133 -14.00 -13.88 18.38
C PHE A 133 -12.99 -14.05 17.24
N SER A 134 -13.30 -13.49 16.08
CA SER A 134 -12.61 -13.79 14.81
C SER A 134 -11.46 -12.84 14.48
N GLY A 135 -11.17 -11.86 15.34
CA GLY A 135 -10.24 -10.78 14.95
C GLY A 135 -10.77 -10.04 13.72
N ASP A 136 -9.89 -9.72 12.79
CA ASP A 136 -10.21 -8.98 11.57
C ASP A 136 -10.29 -9.86 10.30
N LEU A 137 -10.54 -11.17 10.48
CA LEU A 137 -10.71 -12.09 9.35
C LEU A 137 -11.92 -11.78 8.49
N ILE A 138 -12.98 -11.28 9.09
CA ILE A 138 -14.25 -10.98 8.44
C ILE A 138 -14.88 -9.77 9.11
N TYR A 139 -15.52 -8.94 8.31
CA TYR A 139 -16.20 -7.74 8.73
C TYR A 139 -17.68 -7.81 8.34
N ASP A 140 -18.57 -7.33 9.20
CA ASP A 140 -20.02 -7.27 8.94
C ASP A 140 -20.58 -8.51 8.20
N GLU A 141 -21.43 -8.32 7.21
CA GLU A 141 -22.10 -9.37 6.45
C GLU A 141 -21.24 -9.90 5.28
N GLY A 142 -20.00 -10.29 5.54
CA GLY A 142 -19.10 -10.86 4.54
C GLY A 142 -18.32 -9.79 3.77
N GLN A 143 -17.58 -8.98 4.51
CA GLN A 143 -16.65 -7.97 4.00
C GLN A 143 -15.29 -8.13 4.62
N ILE A 144 -14.29 -7.44 4.08
CA ILE A 144 -12.96 -7.20 4.66
C ILE A 144 -12.76 -5.70 4.82
N TRP A 145 -11.90 -5.30 5.77
CA TRP A 145 -11.64 -3.90 6.05
C TRP A 145 -10.97 -3.17 4.88
N ASP A 146 -9.92 -3.78 4.34
CA ASP A 146 -9.16 -3.28 3.21
C ASP A 146 -8.51 -4.42 2.42
N LEU A 147 -8.00 -4.08 1.24
CA LEU A 147 -7.26 -5.01 0.39
C LEU A 147 -5.85 -5.26 0.92
N TYR A 148 -5.26 -4.25 1.55
CA TYR A 148 -3.90 -4.24 2.03
C TYR A 148 -3.59 -5.40 2.98
N SER A 149 -4.50 -5.73 3.88
CA SER A 149 -4.35 -6.83 4.83
C SER A 149 -4.19 -8.21 4.19
N LEU A 150 -4.60 -8.38 2.92
CA LEU A 150 -4.45 -9.62 2.17
C LEU A 150 -3.28 -9.61 1.18
N GLN A 151 -2.53 -8.52 1.10
CA GLN A 151 -1.39 -8.44 0.18
C GLN A 151 -0.18 -9.16 0.75
N LYS A 152 0.25 -10.20 0.05
CA LYS A 152 1.50 -10.93 0.33
C LYS A 152 2.01 -11.59 -0.92
N GLY A 153 3.19 -11.15 -1.35
CA GLY A 153 3.89 -11.80 -2.45
C GLY A 153 4.37 -13.19 -2.05
N ASP A 154 3.99 -14.17 -2.85
CA ASP A 154 4.51 -15.53 -2.80
C ASP A 154 4.63 -16.02 -4.24
N TRP A 155 5.85 -16.23 -4.72
CA TRP A 155 6.13 -16.69 -6.08
C TRP A 155 5.40 -17.98 -6.46
N GLY A 156 4.90 -18.75 -5.50
CA GLY A 156 4.10 -19.95 -5.72
C GLY A 156 2.59 -19.69 -5.86
N THR A 157 2.09 -18.51 -5.47
CA THR A 157 0.65 -18.23 -5.42
C THR A 157 0.24 -16.95 -6.14
N ASP A 158 1.02 -15.89 -6.00
CA ASP A 158 0.76 -14.60 -6.62
C ASP A 158 2.07 -13.79 -6.67
N TYR A 159 2.33 -13.17 -7.79
CA TYR A 159 3.42 -12.23 -7.92
C TYR A 159 2.98 -10.87 -7.36
N HIS A 160 3.79 -10.21 -6.57
CA HIS A 160 3.49 -8.94 -5.91
C HIS A 160 2.31 -8.92 -4.92
N GLY A 161 1.52 -9.98 -4.79
CA GLY A 161 0.67 -10.17 -3.63
C GLY A 161 -0.75 -9.62 -3.66
N PHE A 162 -1.30 -9.25 -4.82
CA PHE A 162 -2.71 -8.85 -4.89
C PHE A 162 -3.62 -9.99 -4.44
N LEU A 163 -4.34 -9.81 -3.32
CA LEU A 163 -5.11 -10.88 -2.68
C LEU A 163 -4.30 -12.19 -2.44
N GLY A 164 -2.98 -12.08 -2.26
CA GLY A 164 -2.09 -13.24 -2.15
C GLY A 164 -2.44 -14.17 -1.00
N ASP A 165 -2.95 -13.64 0.10
CA ASP A 165 -3.37 -14.44 1.26
C ASP A 165 -4.83 -14.92 1.21
N ARG A 166 -5.55 -14.73 0.12
CA ARG A 166 -6.95 -15.17 0.02
C ARG A 166 -7.13 -16.66 0.31
N LYS A 167 -6.17 -17.52 -0.07
CA LYS A 167 -6.24 -18.97 0.22
C LYS A 167 -6.10 -19.26 1.71
N ARG A 168 -5.24 -18.54 2.43
CA ARG A 168 -5.12 -18.66 3.89
C ARG A 168 -6.37 -18.17 4.58
N LEU A 169 -6.88 -17.00 4.17
CA LEU A 169 -8.14 -16.47 4.66
C LEU A 169 -9.29 -17.48 4.45
N ALA A 170 -9.41 -18.04 3.25
CA ALA A 170 -10.39 -19.06 2.91
C ALA A 170 -10.31 -20.27 3.85
N THR A 171 -9.12 -20.82 4.03
CA THR A 171 -8.87 -21.96 4.93
C THR A 171 -9.25 -21.63 6.37
N SER A 172 -8.94 -20.44 6.84
CA SER A 172 -9.28 -19.97 8.19
C SER A 172 -10.79 -19.81 8.37
N LEU A 173 -11.48 -19.25 7.38
CA LEU A 173 -12.93 -19.10 7.41
C LEU A 173 -13.65 -20.46 7.36
N ASP A 174 -13.16 -21.40 6.55
CA ASP A 174 -13.70 -22.78 6.50
C ASP A 174 -13.50 -23.50 7.85
N LEU A 175 -12.35 -23.30 8.49
CA LEU A 175 -12.09 -23.82 9.84
C LEU A 175 -13.09 -23.25 10.84
N LEU A 176 -13.35 -21.93 10.83
CA LEU A 176 -14.33 -21.31 11.72
C LEU A 176 -15.76 -21.80 11.43
N LYS A 177 -16.11 -21.96 10.15
CA LYS A 177 -17.40 -22.52 9.72
C LYS A 177 -17.59 -23.96 10.23
N GLY A 178 -16.53 -24.78 10.18
CA GLY A 178 -16.51 -26.15 10.71
C GLY A 178 -16.77 -26.26 12.21
N GLU A 179 -16.45 -25.22 12.99
CA GLU A 179 -16.77 -25.14 14.42
C GLU A 179 -18.24 -24.88 14.71
N SER A 180 -19.07 -24.63 13.70
CA SER A 180 -20.50 -24.36 13.81
C SER A 180 -20.86 -23.29 14.86
N PRO A 181 -20.28 -22.07 14.75
CA PRO A 181 -20.56 -21.01 15.72
C PRO A 181 -21.99 -20.48 15.57
N SER A 182 -22.59 -20.09 16.69
CA SER A 182 -23.84 -19.36 16.71
C SER A 182 -23.66 -17.86 16.39
N LEU A 183 -22.47 -17.32 16.69
CA LEU A 183 -22.10 -15.92 16.44
C LEU A 183 -20.62 -15.82 16.07
N LEU A 184 -20.29 -14.87 15.18
CA LEU A 184 -18.93 -14.33 15.09
C LEU A 184 -18.90 -12.93 15.67
N VAL A 185 -17.85 -12.63 16.42
CA VAL A 185 -17.56 -11.32 17.01
C VAL A 185 -16.23 -10.83 16.42
N PRO A 186 -16.27 -10.04 15.34
CA PRO A 186 -15.07 -9.44 14.80
C PRO A 186 -14.54 -8.34 15.70
N THR A 187 -13.25 -7.98 15.57
CA THR A 187 -12.69 -6.84 16.31
C THR A 187 -13.28 -5.51 15.82
N HIS A 188 -13.51 -5.40 14.54
CA HIS A 188 -14.15 -4.24 13.91
C HIS A 188 -15.47 -4.64 13.23
N GLY A 189 -16.48 -3.75 13.29
CA GLY A 189 -17.79 -3.95 12.69
C GLY A 189 -18.83 -4.54 13.63
N ASN A 190 -19.89 -5.08 13.06
CA ASN A 190 -21.02 -5.59 13.83
C ASN A 190 -20.86 -7.07 14.17
N ILE A 191 -21.52 -7.52 15.25
CA ILE A 191 -21.64 -8.94 15.57
C ILE A 191 -22.41 -9.63 14.45
N ILE A 192 -21.86 -10.74 13.95
CA ILE A 192 -22.40 -11.51 12.82
C ILE A 192 -23.30 -12.63 13.38
N SER A 193 -24.60 -12.51 13.16
CA SER A 193 -25.61 -13.46 13.65
C SER A 193 -25.86 -14.66 12.73
N ASP A 194 -25.42 -14.57 11.47
CA ASP A 194 -25.42 -15.69 10.52
C ASP A 194 -24.00 -15.92 9.98
N PRO A 195 -23.14 -16.62 10.75
CA PRO A 195 -21.75 -16.88 10.37
C PRO A 195 -21.60 -17.60 9.02
N PHE A 196 -22.48 -18.53 8.72
CA PHE A 196 -22.41 -19.34 7.51
C PHE A 196 -22.64 -18.47 6.27
N LEU A 197 -23.71 -17.68 6.28
CA LEU A 197 -24.04 -16.78 5.18
C LEU A 197 -22.94 -15.72 4.97
N ALA A 198 -22.43 -15.13 6.04
CA ALA A 198 -21.39 -14.11 5.96
C ALA A 198 -20.10 -14.67 5.39
N ILE A 199 -19.64 -15.84 5.83
CA ILE A 199 -18.44 -16.51 5.31
C ILE A 199 -18.61 -16.83 3.82
N ASP A 200 -19.71 -17.48 3.43
CA ASP A 200 -19.95 -17.84 2.02
C ASP A 200 -20.05 -16.60 1.12
N THR A 201 -20.62 -15.51 1.64
CA THR A 201 -20.70 -14.23 0.94
C THR A 201 -19.32 -13.61 0.72
N LEU A 202 -18.47 -13.60 1.76
CA LEU A 202 -17.11 -13.08 1.66
C LEU A 202 -16.28 -13.87 0.66
N MET A 203 -16.29 -15.18 0.74
CA MET A 203 -15.58 -16.06 -0.17
C MET A 203 -15.95 -15.80 -1.62
N LYS A 204 -17.24 -15.72 -1.91
CA LYS A 204 -17.73 -15.40 -3.25
C LYS A 204 -17.30 -14.02 -3.74
N ARG A 205 -17.33 -13.01 -2.86
CA ARG A 205 -16.88 -11.65 -3.21
C ARG A 205 -15.40 -11.62 -3.56
N ILE A 206 -14.55 -12.27 -2.77
CA ILE A 206 -13.10 -12.35 -3.00
C ILE A 206 -12.81 -13.05 -4.32
N ASP A 207 -13.45 -14.18 -4.62
CA ASP A 207 -13.24 -14.93 -5.86
C ASP A 207 -13.62 -14.08 -7.09
N LEU A 208 -14.75 -13.36 -7.03
CA LEU A 208 -15.16 -12.47 -8.12
C LEU A 208 -14.19 -11.29 -8.30
N CYS A 209 -13.72 -10.70 -7.22
CA CYS A 209 -12.74 -9.62 -7.27
C CYS A 209 -11.42 -10.09 -7.90
N TYR A 210 -10.96 -11.27 -7.49
CA TYR A 210 -9.72 -11.85 -8.02
C TYR A 210 -9.84 -12.22 -9.50
N ASP A 211 -10.96 -12.79 -9.92
CA ASP A 211 -11.21 -13.13 -11.32
C ASP A 211 -11.19 -11.86 -12.21
N ARG A 212 -11.83 -10.77 -11.78
CA ARG A 212 -11.79 -9.50 -12.50
C ARG A 212 -10.41 -8.86 -12.50
N TYR A 213 -9.64 -9.00 -11.41
CA TYR A 213 -8.24 -8.58 -11.36
C TYR A 213 -7.41 -9.30 -12.42
N LEU A 214 -7.47 -10.62 -12.49
CA LEU A 214 -6.69 -11.41 -13.44
C LEU A 214 -7.10 -11.17 -14.90
N ALA A 215 -8.37 -10.84 -15.16
CA ALA A 215 -8.88 -10.66 -16.51
C ALA A 215 -8.10 -9.64 -17.36
N ILE A 216 -7.47 -8.64 -16.71
CA ILE A 216 -6.68 -7.59 -17.36
C ILE A 216 -5.32 -7.37 -16.69
N SER A 217 -4.82 -8.33 -15.90
CA SER A 217 -3.58 -8.16 -15.15
C SER A 217 -2.33 -8.40 -15.99
N ALA A 218 -1.35 -7.52 -15.81
CA ALA A 218 0.01 -7.66 -16.34
C ALA A 218 0.69 -8.96 -15.89
N LEU A 219 0.30 -9.52 -14.74
CA LEU A 219 0.87 -10.77 -14.21
C LEU A 219 0.76 -11.93 -15.18
N ARG A 220 -0.25 -11.99 -16.02
CA ARG A 220 -0.40 -13.03 -17.04
C ARG A 220 0.73 -12.97 -18.08
N HIS A 221 1.42 -11.84 -18.21
CA HIS A 221 2.62 -11.69 -19.04
C HIS A 221 3.89 -11.95 -18.25
N TYR A 222 4.03 -11.37 -17.04
CA TYR A 222 5.25 -11.50 -16.23
C TYR A 222 5.48 -12.92 -15.70
N ALA A 223 4.41 -13.61 -15.31
CA ALA A 223 4.45 -14.90 -14.66
C ALA A 223 3.43 -15.90 -15.25
N PRO A 224 3.48 -16.19 -16.57
CA PRO A 224 2.47 -17.02 -17.23
C PRO A 224 2.37 -18.42 -16.64
N ASP A 225 3.45 -18.97 -16.08
CA ASP A 225 3.47 -20.29 -15.46
C ASP A 225 2.62 -20.37 -14.18
N PHE A 226 2.42 -19.25 -13.49
CA PHE A 226 1.55 -19.19 -12.32
C PHE A 226 0.06 -19.04 -12.68
N PHE A 227 -0.22 -18.60 -13.90
CA PHE A 227 -1.57 -18.29 -14.35
C PHE A 227 -1.97 -18.96 -15.68
N PRO A 228 -1.60 -20.26 -15.91
CA PRO A 228 -1.82 -20.92 -17.21
C PRO A 228 -3.30 -21.02 -17.60
N TYR A 229 -4.20 -21.04 -16.61
CA TYR A 229 -5.64 -21.18 -16.85
C TYR A 229 -6.33 -19.87 -17.25
N TYR A 230 -5.61 -18.75 -17.23
CA TYR A 230 -6.17 -17.43 -17.52
C TYR A 230 -5.71 -16.87 -18.87
N ALA A 231 -4.82 -17.55 -19.58
CA ALA A 231 -4.30 -17.09 -20.87
C ALA A 231 -5.37 -17.05 -21.96
N ASP A 232 -6.26 -18.06 -21.99
CA ASP A 232 -7.24 -18.29 -23.06
C ASP A 232 -8.70 -18.31 -22.52
N LYS A 233 -8.96 -17.68 -21.39
CA LYS A 233 -10.30 -17.61 -20.82
C LYS A 233 -11.14 -16.57 -21.57
N ASP A 234 -12.36 -16.92 -22.04
CA ASP A 234 -13.19 -16.08 -22.90
C ASP A 234 -13.51 -14.69 -22.30
N ASP A 235 -13.55 -14.58 -20.96
CA ASP A 235 -13.82 -13.34 -20.23
C ASP A 235 -12.54 -12.63 -19.75
N HIS A 236 -11.37 -12.96 -20.32
CA HIS A 236 -10.09 -12.32 -20.08
C HIS A 236 -9.57 -11.65 -21.34
N MET A 237 -8.87 -10.53 -21.17
CA MET A 237 -8.30 -9.79 -22.30
C MET A 237 -7.30 -10.67 -23.04
N PRO A 238 -7.43 -10.85 -24.37
CA PRO A 238 -6.48 -11.64 -25.15
C PRO A 238 -5.11 -10.98 -25.20
N ILE A 239 -4.03 -11.77 -25.03
CA ILE A 239 -2.65 -11.30 -25.09
C ILE A 239 -2.20 -11.34 -26.56
N ARG A 240 -1.71 -10.22 -27.07
CA ARG A 240 -1.15 -10.11 -28.42
C ARG A 240 0.37 -10.23 -28.41
N SER A 241 0.94 -10.57 -29.56
CA SER A 241 2.40 -10.57 -29.72
C SER A 241 2.97 -9.17 -29.70
N GLY A 242 4.17 -9.02 -29.13
CA GLY A 242 4.90 -7.74 -29.13
C GLY A 242 5.29 -7.26 -30.54
N LYS A 243 5.62 -5.99 -30.64
CA LYS A 243 6.14 -5.31 -31.84
C LYS A 243 7.65 -5.16 -31.78
N LYS A 244 8.26 -4.96 -32.95
CA LYS A 244 9.69 -4.70 -33.07
C LYS A 244 10.04 -3.34 -32.47
N ILE A 245 11.16 -3.29 -31.75
CA ILE A 245 11.74 -2.05 -31.22
C ILE A 245 12.36 -1.25 -32.37
N PRO A 246 12.10 0.05 -32.51
CA PRO A 246 12.80 0.96 -33.42
C PRO A 246 14.34 0.92 -33.22
N SER A 247 15.09 1.03 -34.31
CA SER A 247 16.56 0.86 -34.29
C SER A 247 17.32 1.93 -33.50
N PHE A 248 16.71 3.06 -33.26
CA PHE A 248 17.27 4.16 -32.46
C PHE A 248 16.98 4.03 -30.96
N LEU A 249 16.34 2.93 -30.52
CA LEU A 249 16.13 2.64 -29.10
C LEU A 249 17.08 1.56 -28.59
N ARG A 250 17.42 1.66 -27.31
CA ARG A 250 18.10 0.60 -26.54
C ARG A 250 17.34 0.35 -25.25
N HIS A 251 17.42 -0.88 -24.75
CA HIS A 251 16.78 -1.29 -23.50
C HIS A 251 17.74 -2.10 -22.64
N PHE A 252 17.93 -1.71 -21.37
CA PHE A 252 18.78 -2.39 -20.41
C PHE A 252 18.10 -2.38 -19.02
N GLY A 253 17.79 -3.55 -18.49
CA GLY A 253 17.06 -3.64 -17.21
C GLY A 253 15.70 -2.94 -17.29
N THR A 254 15.51 -1.90 -16.50
CA THR A 254 14.30 -1.06 -16.49
C THR A 254 14.47 0.23 -17.32
N THR A 255 15.60 0.40 -18.00
CA THR A 255 15.99 1.65 -18.66
C THR A 255 15.78 1.60 -20.16
N TRP A 256 15.03 2.57 -20.69
CA TRP A 256 14.96 2.86 -22.13
C TRP A 256 15.89 4.03 -22.49
N ILE A 257 16.48 3.97 -23.70
CA ILE A 257 17.36 5.02 -24.24
C ILE A 257 16.89 5.35 -25.66
N VAL A 258 16.63 6.63 -25.89
CA VAL A 258 16.40 7.18 -27.24
C VAL A 258 17.73 7.77 -27.74
N ILE A 259 18.18 7.36 -28.92
CA ILE A 259 19.41 7.83 -29.54
C ILE A 259 19.04 8.68 -30.74
N SER A 260 19.45 9.95 -30.73
CA SER A 260 19.21 10.89 -31.82
C SER A 260 20.20 10.70 -32.99
N GLU A 261 19.90 11.30 -34.15
CA GLU A 261 20.77 11.26 -35.34
C GLU A 261 22.17 11.83 -35.08
N ASN A 262 22.30 12.78 -34.16
CA ASN A 262 23.58 13.35 -33.75
C ASN A 262 24.29 12.51 -32.66
N ARG A 263 23.72 11.33 -32.30
CA ARG A 263 24.21 10.39 -31.28
C ARG A 263 24.14 10.91 -29.84
N GLN A 264 23.35 11.94 -29.56
CA GLN A 264 22.97 12.27 -28.20
C GLN A 264 21.94 11.25 -27.67
N ALA A 265 21.96 11.02 -26.37
CA ALA A 265 21.06 10.07 -25.70
C ALA A 265 20.13 10.75 -24.70
N PHE A 266 18.86 10.38 -24.77
CA PHE A 266 17.83 10.63 -23.77
C PHE A 266 17.57 9.33 -23.03
N VAL A 267 17.77 9.32 -21.73
CA VAL A 267 17.70 8.12 -20.89
C VAL A 267 16.44 8.18 -20.02
N MET A 268 15.76 7.07 -19.86
CA MET A 268 14.57 6.93 -18.99
C MET A 268 14.88 5.94 -17.89
N ASP A 269 14.90 6.41 -16.65
CA ASP A 269 15.21 5.66 -15.43
C ASP A 269 16.66 5.14 -15.35
N CYS A 270 17.10 4.83 -14.14
CA CYS A 270 18.36 4.13 -13.89
C CYS A 270 18.30 3.44 -12.51
N GLY A 271 17.82 2.19 -12.48
CA GLY A 271 17.67 1.43 -11.23
C GLY A 271 18.92 0.67 -10.81
N SER A 272 19.92 0.53 -11.66
CA SER A 272 21.13 -0.23 -11.30
C SER A 272 22.40 0.33 -11.93
N THR A 273 23.53 0.11 -11.24
CA THR A 273 24.87 0.47 -11.78
C THR A 273 25.27 -0.35 -13.01
N GLN A 274 24.60 -1.49 -13.26
CA GLN A 274 24.79 -2.24 -14.50
C GLN A 274 24.32 -1.44 -15.72
N VAL A 275 23.24 -0.66 -15.61
CA VAL A 275 22.77 0.24 -16.67
C VAL A 275 23.83 1.28 -17.00
N ILE A 276 24.47 1.88 -16.00
CA ILE A 276 25.57 2.86 -16.19
C ILE A 276 26.67 2.22 -17.03
N ARG A 277 27.09 0.99 -16.70
CA ARG A 277 28.13 0.27 -17.45
C ARG A 277 27.72 -0.05 -18.90
N GLU A 278 26.47 -0.40 -19.15
CA GLU A 278 25.99 -0.63 -20.52
C GLU A 278 25.98 0.68 -21.34
N ILE A 279 25.63 1.80 -20.73
CA ILE A 279 25.68 3.11 -21.37
C ILE A 279 27.13 3.50 -21.69
N GLU A 280 28.07 3.29 -20.78
CA GLU A 280 29.52 3.53 -21.02
C GLU A 280 30.02 2.71 -22.22
N LYS A 281 29.61 1.44 -22.34
CA LYS A 281 29.94 0.61 -23.52
C LYS A 281 29.39 1.20 -24.82
N LEU A 282 28.16 1.72 -24.82
CA LEU A 282 27.62 2.40 -26.00
C LEU A 282 28.45 3.64 -26.39
N GLN A 283 28.99 4.37 -25.41
CA GLN A 283 29.90 5.50 -25.65
C GLN A 283 31.23 5.02 -26.22
N GLU A 284 31.84 3.96 -25.66
CA GLU A 284 33.06 3.34 -26.14
C GLU A 284 32.95 2.83 -27.58
N LEU A 285 31.79 2.26 -27.93
CA LEU A 285 31.46 1.81 -29.28
C LEU A 285 31.14 2.95 -30.25
N GLY A 286 30.98 4.18 -29.75
CA GLY A 286 30.61 5.36 -30.53
C GLY A 286 29.15 5.36 -30.99
N GLU A 287 28.29 4.53 -30.40
CA GLU A 287 26.86 4.54 -30.66
C GLU A 287 26.19 5.80 -30.08
N ILE A 288 26.66 6.24 -28.92
CA ILE A 288 26.26 7.51 -28.30
C ILE A 288 27.48 8.39 -28.00
N SER A 289 27.30 9.71 -28.16
CA SER A 289 28.34 10.71 -27.89
C SER A 289 28.26 11.25 -26.46
N GLU A 290 27.06 11.55 -25.99
CA GLU A 290 26.79 12.10 -24.66
C GLU A 290 25.35 11.79 -24.23
N ILE A 291 25.10 11.81 -22.93
CA ILE A 291 23.75 11.78 -22.35
C ILE A 291 23.38 13.24 -22.02
N THR A 292 22.29 13.73 -22.59
CA THR A 292 21.84 15.11 -22.41
C THR A 292 20.72 15.24 -21.41
N GLU A 293 19.77 14.31 -21.41
CA GLU A 293 18.62 14.31 -20.51
C GLU A 293 18.34 12.95 -19.90
N LEU A 294 17.83 12.99 -18.67
CA LEU A 294 17.27 11.86 -17.93
C LEU A 294 15.81 12.18 -17.61
N TRP A 295 14.91 11.25 -17.93
CA TRP A 295 13.50 11.22 -17.48
C TRP A 295 13.31 10.16 -16.42
N VAL A 296 12.58 10.47 -15.34
CA VAL A 296 12.21 9.48 -14.33
C VAL A 296 10.73 9.18 -14.42
N THR A 297 10.37 7.91 -14.65
CA THR A 297 8.99 7.51 -14.83
C THR A 297 8.23 7.47 -13.50
N HIS A 298 8.81 6.86 -12.47
CA HIS A 298 8.21 6.74 -11.14
C HIS A 298 9.28 6.44 -10.07
N TYR A 299 8.87 6.34 -8.81
CA TYR A 299 9.77 6.35 -7.65
C TYR A 299 10.29 4.97 -7.21
N HIS A 300 9.89 3.85 -7.84
CA HIS A 300 10.31 2.51 -7.42
C HIS A 300 11.83 2.37 -7.47
N ASP A 301 12.36 1.60 -6.53
CA ASP A 301 13.80 1.44 -6.29
C ASP A 301 14.56 0.90 -7.51
N ASP A 302 13.98 -0.03 -8.24
CA ASP A 302 14.54 -0.59 -9.49
C ASP A 302 14.51 0.39 -10.69
N HIS A 303 13.97 1.62 -10.48
CA HIS A 303 14.02 2.74 -11.44
C HIS A 303 14.92 3.88 -10.97
N VAL A 304 15.12 4.04 -9.65
CA VAL A 304 15.78 5.24 -9.12
C VAL A 304 17.07 4.99 -8.35
N ASP A 305 17.36 3.77 -7.89
CA ASP A 305 18.46 3.47 -6.97
C ASP A 305 19.83 3.95 -7.46
N ALA A 306 20.10 3.84 -8.75
CA ALA A 306 21.38 4.26 -9.33
C ALA A 306 21.37 5.69 -9.92
N ILE A 307 20.25 6.42 -9.86
CA ILE A 307 20.18 7.77 -10.44
C ILE A 307 21.20 8.75 -9.80
N PRO A 308 21.43 8.77 -8.48
CA PRO A 308 22.45 9.66 -7.92
C PRO A 308 23.86 9.40 -8.48
N GLU A 309 24.24 8.12 -8.68
CA GLU A 309 25.50 7.75 -9.32
C GLU A 309 25.50 8.15 -10.81
N PHE A 310 24.40 7.92 -11.51
CA PHE A 310 24.20 8.31 -12.89
C PHE A 310 24.36 9.81 -13.10
N GLN A 311 23.71 10.64 -12.27
CA GLN A 311 23.81 12.10 -12.32
C GLN A 311 25.24 12.60 -12.06
N ASN A 312 25.95 11.99 -11.11
CA ASN A 312 27.35 12.30 -10.85
C ASN A 312 28.27 11.93 -12.03
N ARG A 313 27.95 10.86 -12.74
CA ARG A 313 28.75 10.33 -13.85
C ARG A 313 28.56 11.11 -15.15
N PHE A 314 27.31 11.43 -15.49
CA PHE A 314 26.97 11.98 -16.81
C PHE A 314 26.57 13.45 -16.79
N SER A 315 26.32 14.04 -15.63
CA SER A 315 25.95 15.47 -15.46
C SER A 315 24.80 15.91 -16.37
N CYS A 316 23.79 15.03 -16.59
CA CYS A 316 22.66 15.28 -17.48
C CYS A 316 21.57 16.12 -16.84
N TYR A 317 20.69 16.70 -17.67
CA TYR A 317 19.52 17.44 -17.22
C TYR A 317 18.37 16.47 -16.86
N THR A 318 17.94 16.47 -15.60
CA THR A 318 16.91 15.54 -15.10
C THR A 318 15.53 16.19 -15.09
N ARG A 319 14.58 15.53 -15.75
CA ARG A 319 13.16 15.89 -15.77
C ARG A 319 12.31 14.76 -15.19
N THR A 320 11.18 15.11 -14.60
CA THR A 320 10.12 14.17 -14.23
C THR A 320 8.81 14.92 -14.02
N ASP A 321 7.71 14.19 -13.97
CA ASP A 321 6.40 14.74 -13.57
C ASP A 321 6.46 15.37 -12.17
N SER A 322 5.76 16.47 -11.98
CA SER A 322 5.76 17.23 -10.71
C SER A 322 5.29 16.41 -9.51
N ILE A 323 4.42 15.40 -9.72
CA ILE A 323 3.94 14.49 -8.66
C ILE A 323 5.03 13.47 -8.31
N VAL A 324 5.76 12.96 -9.30
CA VAL A 324 6.90 12.03 -9.08
C VAL A 324 8.02 12.75 -8.33
N ALA A 325 8.35 13.99 -8.73
CA ALA A 325 9.40 14.79 -8.10
C ALA A 325 9.22 14.92 -6.58
N GLN A 326 7.98 15.06 -6.10
CA GLN A 326 7.69 15.17 -4.66
C GLN A 326 8.25 14.00 -3.85
N VAL A 327 8.23 12.79 -4.42
CA VAL A 327 8.70 11.58 -3.74
C VAL A 327 10.22 11.42 -3.88
N ILE A 328 10.74 11.48 -5.11
CA ILE A 328 12.16 11.17 -5.37
C ILE A 328 13.14 12.22 -4.86
N GLU A 329 12.70 13.47 -4.66
CA GLU A 329 13.51 14.53 -4.04
C GLU A 329 13.47 14.49 -2.50
N SER A 330 12.46 13.84 -1.91
CA SER A 330 12.27 13.77 -0.45
C SER A 330 11.73 12.40 -0.02
N PRO A 331 12.42 11.30 -0.31
CA PRO A 331 11.90 9.95 -0.04
C PRO A 331 11.66 9.68 1.46
N GLU A 332 12.41 10.33 2.36
CA GLU A 332 12.19 10.21 3.81
C GLU A 332 10.78 10.68 4.23
N ALA A 333 10.16 11.60 3.46
CA ALA A 333 8.83 12.12 3.77
C ALA A 333 7.68 11.14 3.45
N TYR A 334 7.97 10.00 2.83
CA TYR A 334 6.98 9.02 2.39
C TYR A 334 7.27 7.62 2.94
N ARG A 335 6.22 6.82 3.13
CA ARG A 335 6.31 5.37 3.34
C ARG A 335 5.35 4.70 2.37
N ILE A 336 5.88 4.30 1.25
CA ILE A 336 5.15 3.67 0.15
C ILE A 336 5.92 2.43 -0.33
N PRO A 337 5.28 1.46 -0.99
CA PRO A 337 5.96 0.26 -1.49
C PRO A 337 7.13 0.61 -2.41
N CYS A 338 8.16 -0.22 -2.41
CA CYS A 338 9.32 -0.11 -3.30
C CYS A 338 10.04 1.25 -3.24
N ILE A 339 9.89 2.01 -2.14
CA ILE A 339 10.57 3.31 -2.01
C ILE A 339 12.06 3.13 -1.75
N SER A 340 12.88 3.88 -2.51
CA SER A 340 14.32 3.96 -2.35
C SER A 340 14.74 5.08 -1.41
N PRO A 341 15.83 4.93 -0.62
CA PRO A 341 16.44 6.06 0.09
C PRO A 341 17.20 7.01 -0.82
N ALA A 342 17.36 6.69 -2.10
CA ALA A 342 18.08 7.52 -3.07
C ALA A 342 17.37 8.85 -3.30
N VAL A 343 18.08 9.96 -3.06
CA VAL A 343 17.58 11.32 -3.34
C VAL A 343 17.99 11.71 -4.75
N VAL A 344 17.01 12.01 -5.59
CA VAL A 344 17.23 12.42 -6.98
C VAL A 344 17.15 13.93 -7.10
N ASN A 345 18.14 14.55 -7.74
CA ASN A 345 18.11 15.98 -8.03
C ASN A 345 17.32 16.22 -9.33
N VAL A 346 16.18 16.88 -9.23
CA VAL A 346 15.32 17.21 -10.37
C VAL A 346 15.59 18.64 -10.84
N ASN A 347 16.01 18.81 -12.11
CA ASN A 347 16.24 20.11 -12.70
C ASN A 347 14.95 20.78 -13.17
N HIS A 348 13.99 19.96 -13.65
CA HIS A 348 12.71 20.45 -14.14
C HIS A 348 11.58 19.49 -13.79
N ARG A 349 10.55 20.02 -13.17
CA ARG A 349 9.30 19.33 -12.86
C ARG A 349 8.29 19.69 -13.95
N THR A 350 7.88 18.70 -14.74
CA THR A 350 6.92 18.94 -15.82
C THR A 350 5.48 19.02 -15.32
N ASP A 351 4.70 19.84 -15.98
CA ASP A 351 3.23 19.85 -15.85
C ASP A 351 2.61 18.82 -16.80
N ASP A 352 1.38 18.40 -16.49
CA ASP A 352 0.61 17.47 -17.32
C ASP A 352 0.34 18.04 -18.72
N GLY A 353 0.80 17.36 -19.77
CA GLY A 353 0.71 17.81 -21.16
C GLY A 353 1.83 18.77 -21.58
N GLU A 354 2.82 19.05 -20.74
CA GLU A 354 3.97 19.88 -21.11
C GLU A 354 4.79 19.23 -22.21
N SER A 355 5.17 20.04 -23.24
CA SER A 355 5.94 19.58 -24.39
C SER A 355 7.22 20.39 -24.57
N TRP A 356 8.27 19.72 -25.07
CA TRP A 356 9.54 20.36 -25.47
C TRP A 356 10.17 19.62 -26.64
N GLU A 357 11.06 20.30 -27.36
CA GLU A 357 11.85 19.69 -28.43
C GLU A 357 13.16 19.14 -27.85
N TRP A 358 13.49 17.90 -28.22
CA TRP A 358 14.78 17.29 -27.96
C TRP A 358 15.33 16.70 -29.28
N ASN A 359 16.34 17.38 -29.84
CA ASN A 359 16.86 17.07 -31.16
C ASN A 359 15.73 17.01 -32.23
N GLU A 360 15.62 15.90 -32.96
CA GLU A 360 14.57 15.66 -33.95
C GLU A 360 13.26 15.13 -33.35
N PHE A 361 13.15 15.00 -32.04
CA PHE A 361 11.97 14.48 -31.36
C PHE A 361 11.24 15.57 -30.59
N LYS A 362 9.92 15.51 -30.62
CA LYS A 362 9.06 16.24 -29.69
C LYS A 362 8.69 15.34 -28.53
N MET A 363 8.99 15.81 -27.34
CA MET A 363 8.66 15.14 -26.07
C MET A 363 7.42 15.75 -25.46
N THR A 364 6.50 14.93 -24.92
CA THR A 364 5.34 15.42 -24.17
C THR A 364 5.16 14.58 -22.91
N ALA A 365 5.20 15.22 -21.75
CA ALA A 365 5.03 14.60 -20.44
C ALA A 365 3.56 14.57 -20.01
N PHE A 366 3.18 13.51 -19.32
CA PHE A 366 1.85 13.37 -18.75
C PHE A 366 1.92 12.84 -17.32
N HIS A 367 1.07 13.35 -16.43
CA HIS A 367 0.77 12.64 -15.19
C HIS A 367 -0.02 11.37 -15.55
N PHE A 368 0.60 10.21 -15.28
CA PHE A 368 0.13 8.91 -15.74
C PHE A 368 -0.05 7.94 -14.55
N PRO A 369 -1.07 8.13 -13.69
CA PRO A 369 -1.22 7.42 -12.42
C PRO A 369 -1.67 5.96 -12.64
N GLY A 370 -0.84 5.17 -13.32
CA GLY A 370 -1.07 3.76 -13.62
C GLY A 370 -0.63 2.85 -12.48
N GLN A 371 0.56 2.22 -12.60
CA GLN A 371 1.07 1.31 -11.57
C GLN A 371 1.11 1.97 -10.19
N THR A 372 1.46 3.25 -10.13
CA THR A 372 1.39 4.06 -8.91
C THR A 372 0.80 5.45 -9.22
N TYR A 373 0.22 6.10 -8.20
CA TYR A 373 -0.22 7.49 -8.28
C TYR A 373 0.94 8.44 -8.64
N TYR A 374 2.14 8.14 -8.18
CA TYR A 374 3.36 8.92 -8.40
C TYR A 374 4.10 8.45 -9.66
N HIS A 375 3.47 8.63 -10.81
CA HIS A 375 3.95 8.07 -12.07
C HIS A 375 3.76 9.06 -13.23
N GLY A 376 4.77 9.17 -14.11
CA GLY A 376 4.77 9.95 -15.32
C GLY A 376 4.87 9.09 -16.58
N GLY A 377 4.08 9.42 -17.59
CA GLY A 377 4.20 8.87 -18.95
C GLY A 377 4.89 9.87 -19.87
N LEU A 378 5.61 9.37 -20.88
CA LEU A 378 6.31 10.20 -21.84
C LEU A 378 5.95 9.79 -23.28
N LEU A 379 5.40 10.73 -24.05
CA LEU A 379 5.20 10.58 -25.50
C LEU A 379 6.42 11.16 -26.21
N VAL A 380 6.99 10.38 -27.13
CA VAL A 380 8.10 10.76 -28.00
C VAL A 380 7.63 10.68 -29.45
N GLU A 381 7.53 11.81 -30.13
CA GLU A 381 7.09 11.93 -31.52
C GLU A 381 8.28 12.31 -32.41
N GLY A 382 8.54 11.52 -33.45
CA GLY A 382 9.61 11.75 -34.42
C GLY A 382 9.77 10.55 -35.35
N GLN A 383 10.45 10.72 -36.48
CA GLN A 383 10.68 9.66 -37.48
C GLN A 383 9.38 8.94 -37.92
N ASP A 384 8.29 9.68 -38.09
CA ASP A 384 6.95 9.20 -38.41
C ASP A 384 6.35 8.21 -37.37
N LEU A 385 6.84 8.20 -36.15
CA LEU A 385 6.39 7.35 -35.05
C LEU A 385 5.84 8.17 -33.88
N LYS A 386 4.89 7.57 -33.16
CA LYS A 386 4.41 8.00 -31.86
C LYS A 386 4.74 6.90 -30.85
N LEU A 387 5.71 7.15 -30.00
CA LEU A 387 6.23 6.21 -29.00
C LEU A 387 5.76 6.64 -27.63
N PHE A 388 5.05 5.79 -26.90
CA PHE A 388 4.61 6.10 -25.55
C PHE A 388 5.30 5.20 -24.52
N PHE A 389 6.07 5.82 -23.63
CA PHE A 389 6.75 5.15 -22.53
C PHE A 389 5.86 5.22 -21.30
N SER A 390 5.27 4.08 -20.95
CA SER A 390 4.26 3.96 -19.88
C SER A 390 4.86 3.57 -18.52
N GLY A 391 6.20 3.63 -18.36
CA GLY A 391 6.86 3.02 -17.21
C GLY A 391 6.43 1.57 -17.07
N ASP A 392 5.98 1.18 -15.89
CA ASP A 392 5.53 -0.18 -15.60
C ASP A 392 4.04 -0.41 -15.78
N SER A 393 3.29 0.66 -16.09
CA SER A 393 1.82 0.64 -15.97
C SER A 393 1.12 -0.39 -16.85
N PHE A 394 1.69 -0.76 -18.02
CA PHE A 394 1.04 -1.67 -18.98
C PHE A 394 1.98 -2.74 -19.51
N THR A 395 1.43 -3.95 -19.72
CA THR A 395 2.01 -4.97 -20.59
C THR A 395 1.02 -5.38 -21.67
N MET A 396 1.39 -6.28 -22.57
CA MET A 396 0.48 -6.86 -23.55
C MET A 396 -0.72 -7.58 -22.93
N ALA A 397 -0.62 -7.97 -21.64
CA ALA A 397 -1.68 -8.66 -20.91
C ALA A 397 -2.64 -7.69 -20.20
N GLY A 398 -2.29 -6.42 -20.09
CA GLY A 398 -3.11 -5.40 -19.46
C GLY A 398 -2.37 -4.53 -18.46
N ILE A 399 -3.02 -4.21 -17.34
CA ILE A 399 -2.56 -3.25 -16.33
C ILE A 399 -1.75 -3.91 -15.20
N ASP A 400 -0.84 -3.14 -14.60
CA ASP A 400 -0.02 -3.56 -13.47
C ASP A 400 -0.44 -2.87 -12.16
N ASP A 401 -1.40 -3.44 -11.47
CA ASP A 401 -2.06 -2.87 -10.29
C ASP A 401 -1.96 -3.76 -9.04
N TYR A 402 -0.81 -4.32 -8.79
CA TYR A 402 -0.58 -5.36 -7.78
C TYR A 402 -0.66 -4.93 -6.31
N CYS A 403 -0.56 -3.64 -6.00
CA CYS A 403 -0.38 -3.19 -4.62
C CYS A 403 -1.24 -1.96 -4.27
N SER A 404 -2.05 -2.04 -3.22
CA SER A 404 -2.89 -0.92 -2.75
C SER A 404 -2.06 0.27 -2.24
N GLY A 405 -0.90 0.02 -1.66
CA GLY A 405 0.02 1.08 -1.24
C GLY A 405 0.54 1.95 -2.39
N ASN A 406 0.43 1.48 -3.63
CA ASN A 406 0.72 2.24 -4.84
C ASN A 406 -0.36 3.27 -5.20
N ARG A 407 -1.50 3.26 -4.51
CA ARG A 407 -2.61 4.19 -4.72
C ARG A 407 -3.27 4.06 -6.11
N ASN A 408 -3.57 2.83 -6.50
CA ASN A 408 -4.31 2.54 -7.76
C ASN A 408 -5.80 2.80 -7.56
N TRP A 409 -6.24 4.02 -7.81
CA TRP A 409 -7.63 4.41 -7.58
C TRP A 409 -8.56 3.94 -8.70
N LEU A 410 -9.76 3.52 -8.31
CA LEU A 410 -10.87 3.29 -9.22
C LEU A 410 -11.75 4.55 -9.33
N GLY A 411 -12.34 4.73 -10.49
CA GLY A 411 -13.24 5.84 -10.80
C GLY A 411 -13.04 6.38 -12.20
N ASN A 412 -14.03 7.11 -12.68
CA ASN A 412 -13.97 7.73 -14.00
C ASN A 412 -12.86 8.79 -14.06
N ASN A 413 -12.03 8.73 -15.08
CA ASN A 413 -10.85 9.59 -15.29
C ASN A 413 -9.86 9.58 -14.10
N THR A 414 -9.71 8.43 -13.45
CA THR A 414 -8.86 8.24 -12.27
C THR A 414 -8.02 6.98 -12.45
N GLY A 415 -6.77 6.98 -11.96
CA GLY A 415 -5.91 5.81 -12.02
C GLY A 415 -5.78 5.23 -13.45
N PHE A 416 -5.94 3.93 -13.59
CA PHE A 416 -5.86 3.28 -14.89
C PHE A 416 -6.97 3.65 -15.89
N ASP A 417 -8.15 4.09 -15.44
CA ASP A 417 -9.18 4.61 -16.35
C ASP A 417 -8.66 5.85 -17.08
N ARG A 418 -8.03 6.81 -16.36
CA ARG A 418 -7.37 7.97 -16.96
C ARG A 418 -6.25 7.57 -17.94
N CYS A 419 -5.40 6.61 -17.53
CA CYS A 419 -4.29 6.15 -18.36
C CYS A 419 -4.77 5.53 -19.68
N LEU A 420 -5.80 4.70 -19.62
CA LEU A 420 -6.38 4.07 -20.83
C LEU A 420 -7.03 5.09 -21.76
N ARG A 421 -7.76 6.08 -21.21
CA ARG A 421 -8.34 7.16 -22.03
C ARG A 421 -7.27 8.01 -22.70
N LEU A 422 -6.17 8.31 -22.00
CA LEU A 422 -5.04 9.02 -22.58
C LEU A 422 -4.41 8.22 -23.73
N VAL A 423 -4.15 6.92 -23.54
CA VAL A 423 -3.63 6.04 -24.59
C VAL A 423 -4.58 5.97 -25.78
N ASP A 424 -5.89 5.92 -25.54
CA ASP A 424 -6.93 5.95 -26.57
C ASP A 424 -6.94 7.27 -27.36
N GLU A 425 -6.76 8.40 -26.68
CA GLU A 425 -6.67 9.73 -27.31
C GLU A 425 -5.38 9.89 -28.13
N LEU A 426 -4.23 9.53 -27.57
CA LEU A 426 -2.92 9.69 -28.21
C LEU A 426 -2.72 8.74 -29.40
N LYS A 427 -3.36 7.56 -29.38
CA LYS A 427 -3.18 6.49 -30.39
C LYS A 427 -1.71 6.24 -30.72
N PRO A 428 -0.86 5.90 -29.72
CA PRO A 428 0.55 5.67 -29.97
C PRO A 428 0.76 4.48 -30.91
N SER A 429 1.74 4.58 -31.79
CA SER A 429 2.12 3.46 -32.67
C SER A 429 2.79 2.32 -31.90
N HIS A 430 3.46 2.66 -30.79
CA HIS A 430 4.20 1.75 -29.91
C HIS A 430 4.06 2.22 -28.46
N ILE A 431 3.78 1.27 -27.57
CA ILE A 431 3.82 1.45 -26.12
C ILE A 431 5.01 0.65 -25.60
N PHE A 432 5.73 1.21 -24.63
CA PHE A 432 6.88 0.60 -23.99
C PHE A 432 6.67 0.50 -22.47
N ASN A 433 6.95 -0.69 -21.95
CA ASN A 433 7.05 -0.93 -20.51
C ASN A 433 8.52 -1.08 -20.14
N CYS A 434 8.91 -0.67 -18.94
CA CYS A 434 10.30 -0.70 -18.51
C CYS A 434 10.84 -2.12 -18.29
N HIS A 435 10.00 -3.10 -17.97
CA HIS A 435 10.40 -4.50 -17.77
C HIS A 435 10.26 -5.39 -19.01
N VAL A 436 9.77 -4.86 -20.13
CA VAL A 436 9.44 -5.64 -21.31
C VAL A 436 10.31 -5.26 -22.50
N ASN A 437 11.14 -6.18 -22.98
CA ASN A 437 12.05 -5.94 -24.11
C ASN A 437 11.36 -6.10 -25.46
N CYS A 438 10.18 -5.50 -25.63
CA CYS A 438 9.50 -5.30 -26.93
C CYS A 438 8.51 -4.16 -26.79
N ALA A 439 8.09 -3.61 -27.93
CA ALA A 439 6.97 -2.69 -27.98
C ALA A 439 5.65 -3.46 -28.12
N PHE A 440 4.53 -2.80 -27.83
CA PHE A 440 3.18 -3.32 -28.04
C PHE A 440 2.20 -2.18 -28.38
N ASP A 441 0.96 -2.51 -28.59
CA ASP A 441 -0.17 -1.58 -28.68
C ASP A 441 -1.44 -2.25 -28.18
N PHE A 442 -2.46 -1.45 -27.94
CA PHE A 442 -3.81 -1.93 -27.67
C PHE A 442 -4.74 -1.60 -28.84
N THR A 443 -5.66 -2.53 -29.12
CA THR A 443 -6.81 -2.24 -30.01
C THR A 443 -7.88 -1.47 -29.24
N ASP A 444 -8.76 -0.77 -29.95
CA ASP A 444 -9.91 -0.09 -29.35
C ASP A 444 -10.75 -1.07 -28.50
N GLN A 445 -10.93 -2.31 -28.97
CA GLN A 445 -11.64 -3.37 -28.23
C GLN A 445 -10.94 -3.75 -26.93
N GLN A 446 -9.60 -3.82 -26.90
CA GLN A 446 -8.86 -4.11 -25.66
C GLN A 446 -8.96 -2.96 -24.66
N ILE A 447 -8.89 -1.72 -25.13
CA ILE A 447 -9.07 -0.53 -24.27
C ILE A 447 -10.49 -0.53 -23.68
N GLU A 448 -11.53 -0.74 -24.49
CA GLU A 448 -12.92 -0.82 -24.04
C GLU A 448 -13.12 -1.96 -23.02
N PHE A 449 -12.50 -3.12 -23.29
CA PHE A 449 -12.55 -4.26 -22.36
C PHE A 449 -11.95 -3.90 -20.99
N MET A 450 -10.78 -3.27 -20.97
CA MET A 450 -10.12 -2.85 -19.72
C MET A 450 -10.93 -1.78 -18.97
N LEU A 451 -11.47 -0.78 -19.67
CA LEU A 451 -12.33 0.25 -19.07
C LEU A 451 -13.61 -0.36 -18.48
N THR A 452 -14.24 -1.30 -19.17
CA THR A 452 -15.42 -2.02 -18.68
C THR A 452 -15.07 -2.83 -17.42
N ASN A 453 -13.96 -3.56 -17.46
CA ASN A 453 -13.48 -4.35 -16.31
C ASN A 453 -13.21 -3.48 -15.07
N LEU A 454 -12.58 -2.30 -15.24
CA LEU A 454 -12.34 -1.36 -14.13
C LEU A 454 -13.66 -0.87 -13.52
N SER A 455 -14.67 -0.58 -14.34
CA SER A 455 -16.00 -0.21 -13.85
C SER A 455 -16.67 -1.36 -13.09
N GLU A 456 -16.58 -2.60 -13.58
CA GLU A 456 -17.09 -3.79 -12.88
C GLU A 456 -16.35 -4.02 -11.55
N ARG A 457 -15.02 -3.83 -11.51
CA ARG A 457 -14.24 -3.90 -10.27
C ARG A 457 -14.73 -2.89 -9.23
N GLU A 458 -15.02 -1.65 -9.62
CA GLU A 458 -15.53 -0.64 -8.71
C GLU A 458 -16.82 -1.13 -8.02
N VAL A 459 -17.74 -1.75 -8.78
CA VAL A 459 -18.99 -2.32 -8.25
C VAL A 459 -18.71 -3.50 -7.29
N LEU A 460 -17.77 -4.38 -7.62
CA LEU A 460 -17.43 -5.54 -6.80
C LEU A 460 -16.75 -5.12 -5.51
N TYR A 461 -15.78 -4.20 -5.58
CA TYR A 461 -15.02 -3.75 -4.41
C TYR A 461 -15.88 -2.90 -3.47
N ARG A 462 -16.87 -2.16 -3.99
CA ARG A 462 -17.87 -1.48 -3.16
C ARG A 462 -18.68 -2.47 -2.28
N LYS A 463 -18.85 -3.72 -2.71
CA LYS A 463 -19.49 -4.77 -1.90
C LYS A 463 -18.52 -5.47 -0.97
N LEU A 464 -17.22 -5.51 -1.33
CA LEU A 464 -16.18 -6.19 -0.56
C LEU A 464 -15.77 -5.39 0.67
N PHE A 465 -15.77 -4.05 0.59
CA PHE A 465 -15.32 -3.18 1.67
C PHE A 465 -16.49 -2.50 2.39
N PRO A 466 -16.36 -2.23 3.71
CA PRO A 466 -17.39 -1.57 4.52
C PRO A 466 -17.36 -0.03 4.41
N TRP A 467 -16.96 0.49 3.25
CA TRP A 467 -16.81 1.91 2.99
C TRP A 467 -17.83 2.41 1.95
N ASP A 468 -18.13 3.69 1.98
CA ASP A 468 -19.02 4.31 0.99
C ASP A 468 -18.37 4.52 -0.40
N HIS A 469 -17.03 4.41 -0.47
CA HIS A 469 -16.28 4.36 -1.72
C HIS A 469 -15.20 3.26 -1.66
N PRO A 470 -15.01 2.46 -2.72
CA PRO A 470 -14.06 1.35 -2.70
C PRO A 470 -12.60 1.78 -2.51
N ASN A 471 -12.23 2.98 -2.92
CA ASN A 471 -10.87 3.47 -2.78
C ASN A 471 -10.41 3.57 -1.32
N TYR A 472 -11.28 3.68 -0.32
CA TYR A 472 -10.85 3.61 1.08
C TYR A 472 -10.33 2.23 1.48
N GLY A 473 -10.80 1.16 0.83
CA GLY A 473 -10.29 -0.20 1.01
C GLY A 473 -9.10 -0.54 0.09
N MET A 474 -8.87 0.28 -0.94
CA MET A 474 -7.81 0.08 -1.93
C MET A 474 -6.61 1.02 -1.76
N ASP A 475 -6.84 2.26 -1.39
CA ASP A 475 -5.80 3.26 -1.16
C ASP A 475 -5.38 3.24 0.31
N GLU A 476 -4.34 2.50 0.65
CA GLU A 476 -3.81 2.49 2.02
C GLU A 476 -3.44 3.89 2.51
N HIS A 477 -3.00 4.78 1.60
CA HIS A 477 -2.55 6.13 1.91
C HIS A 477 -3.63 7.21 1.74
N TRP A 478 -4.93 6.84 1.77
CA TRP A 478 -5.98 7.85 1.86
C TRP A 478 -5.88 8.70 3.15
N VAL A 479 -5.20 8.14 4.16
CA VAL A 479 -4.67 8.90 5.31
C VAL A 479 -3.16 8.65 5.39
N SER A 480 -2.37 9.71 5.54
CA SER A 480 -0.92 9.61 5.70
C SER A 480 -0.37 10.71 6.61
N CYS A 481 0.71 10.41 7.33
CA CYS A 481 1.50 11.40 8.05
C CYS A 481 2.60 11.96 7.14
N TYR A 482 2.83 13.27 7.18
CA TYR A 482 3.82 13.93 6.34
C TYR A 482 4.55 15.05 7.13
N PRO A 483 5.90 15.10 7.12
CA PRO A 483 6.76 14.04 6.63
C PRO A 483 6.54 12.73 7.39
N TYR A 484 6.71 11.58 6.73
CA TYR A 484 6.62 10.29 7.41
C TYR A 484 7.74 10.10 8.42
N GLU A 485 8.96 10.41 7.99
CA GLU A 485 10.14 10.40 8.84
C GLU A 485 10.80 11.78 8.80
N GLN A 486 11.19 12.31 9.97
CA GLN A 486 11.91 13.57 10.05
C GLN A 486 12.93 13.56 11.19
N ARG A 487 14.08 14.21 10.94
CA ARG A 487 15.10 14.44 11.97
C ARG A 487 14.68 15.60 12.83
N VAL A 488 14.81 15.44 14.15
CA VAL A 488 14.40 16.48 15.11
C VAL A 488 15.53 16.78 16.09
N SER A 489 15.63 18.06 16.47
CA SER A 489 16.65 18.54 17.39
C SER A 489 16.05 18.88 18.77
N SER A 490 16.89 18.82 19.80
CA SER A 490 16.53 19.16 21.18
C SER A 490 16.05 20.63 21.26
N GLY A 491 14.86 20.83 21.81
CA GLY A 491 14.24 22.15 22.00
C GLY A 491 13.66 22.80 20.72
N GLU A 492 13.59 22.06 19.65
CA GLU A 492 13.00 22.46 18.38
C GLU A 492 11.47 22.34 18.41
N GLN A 493 10.78 23.14 17.61
CA GLN A 493 9.38 22.93 17.25
C GLN A 493 9.31 22.41 15.84
N VAL A 494 8.59 21.29 15.63
CA VAL A 494 8.45 20.65 14.33
C VAL A 494 7.00 20.52 13.90
N GLU A 495 6.77 20.53 12.60
CA GLU A 495 5.44 20.37 12.03
C GLU A 495 5.20 18.89 11.67
N LEU A 496 4.05 18.36 12.06
CA LEU A 496 3.48 17.10 11.61
C LEU A 496 2.15 17.38 10.91
N LYS A 497 2.04 16.99 9.66
CA LYS A 497 0.82 17.06 8.86
C LYS A 497 0.16 15.70 8.81
N VAL A 498 -1.15 15.66 8.95
CA VAL A 498 -1.96 14.46 8.67
C VAL A 498 -2.82 14.78 7.47
N LYS A 499 -2.54 14.10 6.34
CA LYS A 499 -3.22 14.30 5.06
C LYS A 499 -4.34 13.29 4.93
N PHE A 500 -5.51 13.75 4.46
CA PHE A 500 -6.69 12.94 4.23
C PHE A 500 -7.16 13.13 2.80
N THR A 501 -7.33 12.04 2.06
CA THR A 501 -7.97 12.04 0.74
C THR A 501 -9.42 11.61 0.89
N ASN A 502 -10.36 12.47 0.54
CA ASN A 502 -11.78 12.14 0.51
C ASN A 502 -12.15 11.53 -0.84
N HIS A 503 -12.33 10.23 -0.88
CA HIS A 503 -12.77 9.51 -2.09
C HIS A 503 -14.30 9.53 -2.30
N SER A 504 -15.07 10.03 -1.32
CA SER A 504 -16.54 10.08 -1.40
C SER A 504 -17.02 11.24 -2.26
N ASN A 505 -18.26 11.10 -2.76
CA ASN A 505 -18.97 12.17 -3.48
C ASN A 505 -19.65 13.20 -2.55
N ALA A 506 -19.35 13.17 -1.25
CA ALA A 506 -19.90 14.10 -0.25
C ALA A 506 -18.78 14.59 0.68
N PRO A 507 -18.92 15.78 1.30
CA PRO A 507 -17.98 16.23 2.31
C PRO A 507 -17.85 15.22 3.46
N ARG A 508 -16.65 15.08 4.03
CA ARG A 508 -16.34 14.18 5.15
C ARG A 508 -15.57 14.92 6.23
N ILE A 509 -15.87 14.58 7.47
CA ILE A 509 -15.17 15.15 8.62
C ILE A 509 -14.12 14.17 9.09
N ALA A 510 -12.87 14.61 9.12
CA ALA A 510 -11.76 13.91 9.74
C ALA A 510 -11.39 14.58 11.06
N THR A 511 -11.11 13.78 12.10
CA THR A 511 -10.55 14.25 13.36
C THR A 511 -9.32 13.44 13.68
N CYS A 512 -8.25 14.09 14.14
CA CYS A 512 -7.06 13.37 14.56
C CYS A 512 -6.37 14.03 15.76
N GLN A 513 -5.57 13.19 16.46
CA GLN A 513 -4.82 13.54 17.65
C GLN A 513 -3.51 12.73 17.68
N PRO A 514 -2.32 13.38 17.66
CA PRO A 514 -1.06 12.67 17.84
C PRO A 514 -0.91 12.15 19.27
N SER A 515 -0.53 10.88 19.42
CA SER A 515 -0.19 10.25 20.71
C SER A 515 1.28 10.51 21.04
N LEU A 516 1.56 11.63 21.70
CA LEU A 516 2.91 12.08 21.97
C LEU A 516 3.57 11.36 23.18
N PRO A 517 4.91 11.19 23.17
CA PRO A 517 5.65 10.75 24.35
C PRO A 517 5.45 11.73 25.53
N LYS A 518 5.59 11.21 26.76
CA LYS A 518 5.18 11.86 28.02
C LYS A 518 5.67 13.30 28.26
N LEU A 519 6.76 13.74 27.65
CA LEU A 519 7.34 15.08 27.84
C LEU A 519 7.19 15.97 26.61
N TRP A 520 6.64 15.43 25.54
CA TRP A 520 6.43 16.17 24.31
C TRP A 520 5.11 16.91 24.38
N GLN A 521 5.03 18.09 23.79
CA GLN A 521 3.85 18.94 23.88
C GLN A 521 3.41 19.43 22.50
N THR A 522 2.13 19.64 22.36
CA THR A 522 1.54 20.37 21.25
C THR A 522 0.51 21.36 21.80
N ILE A 523 0.38 22.52 21.18
CA ILE A 523 -0.56 23.56 21.59
C ILE A 523 -2.01 23.07 21.44
N VAL A 524 -2.26 22.26 20.43
CA VAL A 524 -3.60 21.72 20.13
C VAL A 524 -3.48 20.19 20.06
N THR A 525 -4.16 19.53 21.00
CA THR A 525 -4.10 18.07 21.13
C THR A 525 -4.94 17.34 20.09
N SER A 526 -6.11 17.89 19.71
CA SER A 526 -7.01 17.29 18.72
C SER A 526 -7.55 18.36 17.77
N ARG A 527 -7.67 18.02 16.50
CA ARG A 527 -8.21 18.88 15.44
C ARG A 527 -9.15 18.12 14.52
N SER A 528 -10.12 18.85 13.98
CA SER A 528 -11.06 18.36 12.97
C SER A 528 -11.03 19.26 11.73
N ILE A 529 -11.26 18.64 10.57
CA ILE A 529 -11.39 19.32 9.27
C ILE A 529 -12.54 18.70 8.49
N GLU A 530 -13.25 19.53 7.71
CA GLU A 530 -14.18 19.07 6.69
C GLU A 530 -13.48 19.05 5.33
N ILE A 531 -13.42 17.88 4.69
CA ILE A 531 -12.72 17.64 3.44
C ILE A 531 -13.76 17.54 2.32
N GLN A 532 -13.60 18.33 1.28
CA GLN A 532 -14.52 18.36 0.15
C GLN A 532 -14.44 17.07 -0.69
N PRO A 533 -15.49 16.73 -1.43
CA PRO A 533 -15.50 15.52 -2.28
C PRO A 533 -14.32 15.47 -3.25
N ASN A 534 -13.70 14.30 -3.37
CA ASN A 534 -12.59 14.03 -4.30
C ASN A 534 -11.40 14.99 -4.14
N THR A 535 -11.15 15.50 -2.93
CA THR A 535 -9.99 16.35 -2.62
C THR A 535 -9.13 15.73 -1.52
N THR A 536 -7.90 16.22 -1.45
CA THR A 536 -7.00 15.95 -0.33
C THR A 536 -6.82 17.23 0.47
N ASP A 537 -6.93 17.12 1.80
CA ASP A 537 -6.69 18.25 2.72
C ASP A 537 -5.87 17.77 3.92
N GLU A 538 -5.34 18.69 4.73
CA GLU A 538 -4.40 18.34 5.78
C GLU A 538 -4.69 19.05 7.11
N ILE A 539 -4.38 18.36 8.20
CA ILE A 539 -4.37 18.90 9.56
C ILE A 539 -2.90 19.02 10.01
N CYS A 540 -2.50 20.21 10.46
CA CYS A 540 -1.15 20.47 10.93
C CYS A 540 -1.09 20.50 12.46
N PHE A 541 -0.07 19.85 13.03
CA PHE A 541 0.30 19.89 14.44
C PHE A 541 1.72 20.44 14.57
N PHE A 542 1.90 21.40 15.50
CA PHE A 542 3.20 21.89 15.89
C PHE A 542 3.60 21.25 17.21
N ILE A 543 4.68 20.49 17.19
CA ILE A 543 5.12 19.65 18.30
C ILE A 543 6.41 20.21 18.87
N ASP A 544 6.42 20.55 20.16
CA ASP A 544 7.60 21.02 20.87
C ASP A 544 8.43 19.83 21.36
N ILE A 545 9.66 19.74 20.86
CA ILE A 545 10.61 18.69 21.23
C ILE A 545 11.30 19.09 22.55
N PRO A 546 11.30 18.22 23.56
CA PRO A 546 11.98 18.51 24.83
C PRO A 546 13.49 18.78 24.66
N LYS A 547 14.05 19.57 25.58
CA LYS A 547 15.50 19.84 25.60
C LYS A 547 16.34 18.59 25.97
N ASP A 548 15.77 17.71 26.77
CA ASP A 548 16.43 16.49 27.30
C ASP A 548 15.93 15.26 26.54
N ILE A 549 16.24 15.15 25.24
CA ILE A 549 15.92 13.96 24.43
C ILE A 549 17.14 13.04 24.31
N GLN A 550 16.88 11.73 24.27
CA GLN A 550 17.91 10.75 23.94
C GLN A 550 18.23 10.85 22.45
N LYS A 551 19.52 10.99 22.11
CA LYS A 551 19.98 11.04 20.72
C LYS A 551 19.95 9.65 20.04
N ASN A 552 19.88 9.67 18.71
CA ASN A 552 19.90 8.47 17.86
C ASN A 552 18.77 7.47 18.20
N LYS A 553 17.59 7.98 18.52
CA LYS A 553 16.38 7.17 18.70
C LYS A 553 15.38 7.42 17.60
N ARG A 554 14.71 6.36 17.20
CA ARG A 554 13.51 6.44 16.35
C ARG A 554 12.30 6.41 17.27
N ILE A 555 11.52 7.48 17.24
CA ILE A 555 10.33 7.65 18.10
C ILE A 555 9.12 7.60 17.19
N VAL A 556 8.28 6.61 17.39
CA VAL A 556 7.03 6.46 16.66
C VAL A 556 5.98 7.34 17.31
N ILE A 557 5.32 8.16 16.52
CA ILE A 557 4.22 9.05 16.92
C ILE A 557 2.95 8.53 16.27
N PRO A 558 2.19 7.67 16.92
CA PRO A 558 0.89 7.23 16.40
C PRO A 558 -0.09 8.40 16.40
N VAL A 559 -1.05 8.34 15.50
CA VAL A 559 -2.13 9.33 15.41
C VAL A 559 -3.47 8.63 15.55
N ASP A 560 -4.19 8.96 16.60
CA ASP A 560 -5.57 8.52 16.81
C ASP A 560 -6.48 9.30 15.88
N MET A 561 -7.43 8.60 15.25
CA MET A 561 -8.25 9.16 14.20
C MET A 561 -9.71 8.74 14.27
N SER A 562 -10.57 9.62 13.80
CA SER A 562 -11.92 9.27 13.38
C SER A 562 -12.24 9.89 12.02
N TYR A 563 -13.05 9.18 11.24
CA TYR A 563 -13.45 9.64 9.93
C TYR A 563 -14.97 9.49 9.76
N ASN A 564 -15.63 10.60 9.50
CA ASN A 564 -17.09 10.70 9.41
C ASN A 564 -17.83 10.03 10.59
N GLY A 565 -17.31 10.24 11.82
CA GLY A 565 -17.85 9.68 13.05
C GLY A 565 -17.47 8.22 13.34
N ARG A 566 -16.77 7.53 12.42
CA ARG A 566 -16.23 6.18 12.65
C ARG A 566 -14.87 6.30 13.33
N PRO A 567 -14.67 5.74 14.52
CA PRO A 567 -13.35 5.66 15.15
C PRO A 567 -12.45 4.71 14.35
N LEU A 568 -11.19 5.08 14.16
CA LEU A 568 -10.16 4.30 13.47
C LEU A 568 -9.00 3.92 14.41
N GLY A 569 -9.00 4.42 15.66
CA GLY A 569 -7.91 4.23 16.61
C GLY A 569 -6.60 4.86 16.11
N GLN A 570 -5.47 4.30 16.53
CA GLN A 570 -4.13 4.72 16.11
C GLN A 570 -3.80 4.26 14.68
N PHE A 571 -4.49 4.80 13.71
CA PHE A 571 -4.54 4.32 12.34
C PHE A 571 -3.29 4.61 11.51
N ARG A 572 -2.56 5.71 11.79
CA ARG A 572 -1.29 6.06 11.12
C ARG A 572 -0.25 6.53 12.14
N GLU A 573 0.98 6.58 11.69
CA GLU A 573 2.11 7.06 12.49
C GLU A 573 3.05 7.95 11.66
N ALA A 574 3.85 8.74 12.38
CA ALA A 574 5.09 9.35 11.88
C ALA A 574 6.27 8.87 12.70
N ILE A 575 7.49 9.01 12.16
CA ILE A 575 8.73 8.67 12.83
C ILE A 575 9.57 9.93 13.03
N PHE A 576 9.97 10.18 14.28
CA PHE A 576 10.90 11.25 14.62
C PHE A 576 12.24 10.64 15.02
N VAL A 577 13.31 11.06 14.33
CA VAL A 577 14.68 10.61 14.55
C VAL A 577 15.43 11.70 15.32
N THR A 578 15.81 11.39 16.57
CA THR A 578 16.46 12.35 17.48
C THR A 578 17.97 12.33 17.40
#